data_cd78d2a5a89c5c9a39e0626cf40a82f2
#
_entry.id   cd78d2a5a89c5c9a39e0626cf40a82f2
#
_cell.length_a   1.000
_cell.length_b   1.000
_cell.length_c   1.000
_cell.angle_alpha   90.00
_cell.angle_beta   90.00
_cell.angle_gamma   90.00
#
_symmetry.space_group_name_H-M   'P 1'
#
loop_
_entity.id
_entity.type
_entity.pdbx_description
1 polymer ?
#
loop_
_entity_poly.entity_id
_entity_poly.type
_entity_poly.pdbx_seq_one_letter_code
_entity_poly.pdbx_strand_id
1 'polypeptide(L)'
;LRVENSSVWGNTRLSYGANMEYAQYGNRTYQKRFTGSEQVVNYRTWIDMIKWGAFVKATYESDDDRFSASVGLRTDANNYSSEMRDLSEQLSPRLSVSYQLSKGLFLSGSIGLYYQLPAYTMLGFKDNNGELVNKTNLRFMSVSQKNVGLSWQINNQVELSAEGFYKDYDRIPYSIVDGIPMACKGNDYGVVGNEAVSSTAQGRSYGVEFMLKWIVAQKLNLSSSLTLFKSEYRNTKNDPYIASAWDNRFILNMSGTYNLPRNWSIGAKISAIGGAPYTPYDVQKSSLVTAWDAQAKPYYDYSKFNTERADHFAELDVRVDKTYYIGRYMLGFYLDVQNITGSKFKEPD
;
A
#
# COMPACT_ATOMS: atom_id res chain seq x y z
N LEU A 1 0.67 -23.22 8.83
CA LEU A 1 1.89 -23.81 9.36
C LEU A 1 3.12 -23.03 8.89
N ARG A 2 4.03 -22.67 9.79
CA ARG A 2 5.33 -22.06 9.47
C ARG A 2 6.41 -22.73 10.33
N VAL A 3 7.49 -23.11 9.67
CA VAL A 3 8.69 -23.63 10.33
C VAL A 3 9.85 -22.74 9.93
N GLU A 4 10.61 -22.28 10.91
CA GLU A 4 11.75 -21.39 10.71
C GLU A 4 12.87 -21.78 11.65
N ASN A 5 14.11 -21.74 11.17
CA ASN A 5 15.30 -21.91 11.96
C ASN A 5 16.28 -20.77 11.70
N SER A 6 17.06 -20.41 12.71
CA SER A 6 18.13 -19.43 12.62
C SER A 6 19.37 -19.94 13.32
N SER A 7 20.48 -19.93 12.61
CA SER A 7 21.79 -20.35 13.11
C SER A 7 22.77 -19.19 12.99
N VAL A 8 23.64 -19.03 13.96
CA VAL A 8 24.67 -17.97 13.99
C VAL A 8 26.05 -18.60 13.94
N TRP A 9 26.89 -18.16 13.00
CA TRP A 9 28.28 -18.55 12.85
C TRP A 9 29.18 -17.30 12.78
N GLY A 10 29.87 -17.00 13.87
CA GLY A 10 30.62 -15.76 13.99
C GLY A 10 29.72 -14.56 13.70
N ASN A 11 30.07 -13.75 12.72
CA ASN A 11 29.37 -12.53 12.31
C ASN A 11 28.23 -12.77 11.31
N THR A 12 27.94 -14.02 11.01
CA THR A 12 26.91 -14.37 10.03
C THR A 12 25.75 -15.09 10.69
N ARG A 13 24.55 -14.60 10.43
CA ARG A 13 23.29 -15.25 10.78
C ARG A 13 22.63 -15.82 9.54
N LEU A 14 22.38 -17.11 9.51
CA LEU A 14 21.59 -17.77 8.47
C LEU A 14 20.20 -18.08 9.02
N SER A 15 19.16 -17.58 8.36
CA SER A 15 17.77 -17.89 8.66
C SER A 15 17.12 -18.54 7.44
N TYR A 16 16.40 -19.63 7.65
CA TYR A 16 15.68 -20.31 6.58
C TYR A 16 14.40 -20.95 7.09
N GLY A 17 13.45 -21.12 6.22
CA GLY A 17 12.16 -21.68 6.61
C GLY A 17 11.22 -21.94 5.44
N ALA A 18 10.12 -22.60 5.79
CA ALA A 18 9.02 -22.87 4.87
C ALA A 18 7.68 -22.57 5.55
N ASN A 19 6.71 -22.21 4.75
CA ASN A 19 5.33 -21.96 5.19
C ASN A 19 4.31 -22.65 4.30
N MET A 20 3.19 -23.02 4.88
CA MET A 20 2.03 -23.55 4.18
C MET A 20 0.76 -22.96 4.81
N GLU A 21 -0.16 -22.52 3.97
CA GLU A 21 -1.43 -21.92 4.37
C GLU A 21 -2.57 -22.51 3.54
N TYR A 22 -3.67 -22.85 4.20
CA TYR A 22 -4.93 -23.15 3.55
C TYR A 22 -5.85 -21.94 3.66
N ALA A 23 -6.34 -21.45 2.55
CA ALA A 23 -7.21 -20.28 2.48
C ALA A 23 -8.49 -20.62 1.74
N GLN A 24 -9.62 -20.14 2.24
CA GLN A 24 -10.92 -20.23 1.60
C GLN A 24 -11.43 -18.82 1.28
N TYR A 25 -12.00 -18.66 0.10
CA TYR A 25 -12.66 -17.44 -0.30
C TYR A 25 -14.03 -17.75 -0.88
N GLY A 26 -15.08 -17.17 -0.29
CA GLY A 26 -16.46 -17.27 -0.78
C GLY A 26 -17.02 -15.88 -1.06
N ASN A 27 -17.68 -15.70 -2.21
CA ASN A 27 -18.32 -14.45 -2.58
C ASN A 27 -19.62 -14.70 -3.33
N ARG A 28 -20.59 -13.84 -3.11
CA ARG A 28 -21.83 -13.75 -3.91
C ARG A 28 -21.95 -12.33 -4.44
N THR A 29 -21.89 -12.19 -5.77
CA THR A 29 -21.94 -10.90 -6.46
C THR A 29 -23.24 -10.81 -7.23
N TYR A 30 -23.96 -9.70 -7.02
CA TYR A 30 -25.05 -9.25 -7.87
C TYR A 30 -24.83 -7.78 -8.17
N GLN A 31 -24.61 -7.45 -9.43
CA GLN A 31 -24.38 -6.08 -9.88
C GLN A 31 -25.01 -5.86 -11.26
N LYS A 32 -25.71 -4.78 -11.41
CA LYS A 32 -26.13 -4.30 -12.73
C LYS A 32 -25.12 -3.29 -13.23
N ARG A 33 -24.69 -3.44 -14.46
CA ARG A 33 -23.80 -2.53 -15.17
C ARG A 33 -24.48 -2.07 -16.45
N PHE A 34 -24.20 -0.85 -16.86
CA PHE A 34 -24.67 -0.30 -18.14
C PHE A 34 -23.46 0.10 -18.99
N THR A 35 -23.18 -0.68 -20.02
CA THR A 35 -22.11 -0.45 -21.00
C THR A 35 -22.69 -0.34 -22.41
N GLY A 36 -23.71 0.53 -22.58
CA GLY A 36 -24.50 0.60 -23.81
C GLY A 36 -25.74 -0.28 -23.80
N SER A 37 -25.76 -1.34 -23.00
CA SER A 37 -26.91 -2.18 -22.64
C SER A 37 -26.82 -2.60 -21.19
N GLU A 38 -27.95 -2.96 -20.55
CA GLU A 38 -27.95 -3.49 -19.19
C GLU A 38 -27.27 -4.87 -19.18
N GLN A 39 -26.23 -4.99 -18.38
CA GLN A 39 -25.53 -6.24 -18.11
C GLN A 39 -25.71 -6.60 -16.63
N VAL A 40 -26.13 -7.82 -16.37
CA VAL A 40 -26.28 -8.36 -15.04
C VAL A 40 -25.10 -9.28 -14.74
N VAL A 41 -24.29 -8.92 -13.76
CA VAL A 41 -23.26 -9.77 -13.18
C VAL A 41 -23.88 -10.44 -11.96
N ASN A 42 -24.13 -11.75 -12.04
CA ASN A 42 -24.73 -12.52 -10.96
C ASN A 42 -24.06 -13.89 -10.86
N TYR A 43 -23.20 -14.06 -9.88
CA TYR A 43 -22.52 -15.33 -9.66
C TYR A 43 -22.25 -15.59 -8.18
N ARG A 44 -21.99 -16.85 -7.88
CA ARG A 44 -21.45 -17.29 -6.59
C ARG A 44 -20.14 -18.03 -6.85
N THR A 45 -19.11 -17.62 -6.15
CA THR A 45 -17.82 -18.28 -6.23
C THR A 45 -17.40 -18.84 -4.88
N TRP A 46 -16.62 -19.92 -4.95
CA TRP A 46 -15.91 -20.51 -3.83
C TRP A 46 -14.55 -20.98 -4.33
N ILE A 47 -13.49 -20.55 -3.67
CA ILE A 47 -12.10 -20.93 -3.99
C ILE A 47 -11.47 -21.52 -2.74
N ASP A 48 -10.96 -22.73 -2.87
CA ASP A 48 -10.08 -23.38 -1.90
C ASP A 48 -8.65 -23.30 -2.44
N MET A 49 -7.74 -22.76 -1.66
CA MET A 49 -6.36 -22.52 -2.08
C MET A 49 -5.37 -22.98 -1.03
N ILE A 50 -4.44 -23.83 -1.44
CA ILE A 50 -3.24 -24.13 -0.66
C ILE A 50 -2.12 -23.24 -1.18
N LYS A 51 -1.48 -22.50 -0.27
CA LYS A 51 -0.32 -21.64 -0.55
C LYS A 51 0.87 -22.22 0.19
N TRP A 52 2.04 -22.22 -0.45
CA TRP A 52 3.29 -22.66 0.17
C TRP A 52 4.44 -21.78 -0.28
N GLY A 53 5.49 -21.75 0.51
CA GLY A 53 6.66 -20.97 0.20
C GLY A 53 7.86 -21.37 1.05
N ALA A 54 9.04 -21.00 0.58
CA ALA A 54 10.29 -21.21 1.27
C ALA A 54 11.19 -19.98 1.14
N PHE A 55 12.07 -19.80 2.12
CA PHE A 55 13.05 -18.71 2.08
C PHE A 55 14.36 -19.11 2.74
N VAL A 56 15.42 -18.43 2.32
CA VAL A 56 16.73 -18.43 2.96
C VAL A 56 17.23 -16.99 2.99
N LYS A 57 17.85 -16.59 4.11
CA LYS A 57 18.44 -15.27 4.31
C LYS A 57 19.74 -15.40 5.08
N ALA A 58 20.82 -14.86 4.54
CA ALA A 58 22.08 -14.67 5.25
C ALA A 58 22.24 -13.18 5.61
N THR A 59 22.62 -12.89 6.84
CA THR A 59 22.91 -11.53 7.31
C THR A 59 24.30 -11.55 7.92
N TYR A 60 25.17 -10.67 7.48
CA TYR A 60 26.50 -10.43 8.00
C TYR A 60 26.55 -9.08 8.71
N GLU A 61 27.19 -9.04 9.87
CA GLU A 61 27.44 -7.84 10.66
C GLU A 61 28.96 -7.79 10.97
N SER A 62 29.63 -6.64 10.71
CA SER A 62 31.05 -6.48 10.99
C SER A 62 31.32 -6.39 12.50
N ASP A 63 32.53 -6.76 12.94
CA ASP A 63 32.94 -6.75 14.37
C ASP A 63 32.82 -5.36 15.02
N ASP A 64 32.92 -4.30 14.23
CA ASP A 64 32.82 -2.91 14.69
C ASP A 64 31.39 -2.32 14.56
N ASP A 65 30.40 -3.16 14.24
CA ASP A 65 28.98 -2.82 14.05
C ASP A 65 28.74 -1.72 12.98
N ARG A 66 29.77 -1.37 12.17
CA ARG A 66 29.68 -0.30 11.19
C ARG A 66 29.11 -0.74 9.85
N PHE A 67 29.20 -2.00 9.52
CA PHE A 67 28.73 -2.56 8.27
C PHE A 67 27.79 -3.74 8.50
N SER A 68 26.63 -3.71 7.86
CA SER A 68 25.77 -4.89 7.75
C SER A 68 25.31 -5.12 6.34
N ALA A 69 25.21 -6.40 5.95
CA ALA A 69 24.68 -6.79 4.65
C ALA A 69 23.77 -8.02 4.81
N SER A 70 22.68 -8.03 4.06
CA SER A 70 21.76 -9.17 4.00
C SER A 70 21.50 -9.56 2.56
N VAL A 71 21.61 -10.86 2.27
CA VAL A 71 21.15 -11.44 1.02
C VAL A 71 20.07 -12.48 1.33
N GLY A 72 19.00 -12.46 0.55
CA GLY A 72 17.88 -13.38 0.75
C GLY A 72 17.30 -13.85 -0.57
N LEU A 73 16.74 -15.05 -0.52
CA LEU A 73 15.96 -15.63 -1.61
C LEU A 73 14.70 -16.21 -1.03
N ARG A 74 13.55 -15.88 -1.64
CA ARG A 74 12.24 -16.39 -1.28
C ARG A 74 11.52 -16.87 -2.53
N THR A 75 10.66 -17.86 -2.39
CA THR A 75 9.70 -18.23 -3.42
C THR A 75 8.38 -18.60 -2.77
N ASP A 76 7.28 -18.29 -3.45
CA ASP A 76 5.92 -18.58 -3.04
C ASP A 76 5.16 -19.20 -4.20
N ALA A 77 4.21 -20.10 -3.90
CA ALA A 77 3.36 -20.72 -4.90
C ALA A 77 1.98 -21.05 -4.32
N ASN A 78 1.04 -21.41 -5.18
CA ASN A 78 -0.27 -21.90 -4.79
C ASN A 78 -0.86 -22.86 -5.86
N ASN A 79 -1.96 -23.52 -5.53
CA ASN A 79 -2.61 -24.48 -6.42
C ASN A 79 -3.73 -23.86 -7.30
N TYR A 80 -3.82 -22.53 -7.40
CA TYR A 80 -4.89 -21.89 -8.18
C TYR A 80 -4.76 -22.14 -9.69
N SER A 81 -3.56 -21.97 -10.24
CA SER A 81 -3.26 -22.23 -11.65
C SER A 81 -1.92 -22.94 -11.83
N SER A 82 -1.63 -23.45 -13.02
CA SER A 82 -0.33 -24.07 -13.34
C SER A 82 0.84 -23.11 -13.16
N GLU A 83 0.69 -21.87 -13.63
CA GLU A 83 1.73 -20.84 -13.54
C GLU A 83 1.98 -20.34 -12.12
N MET A 84 0.92 -20.26 -11.30
CA MET A 84 1.04 -19.89 -9.89
C MET A 84 1.59 -21.03 -9.01
N ARG A 85 1.66 -22.25 -9.56
CA ARG A 85 2.24 -23.42 -8.87
C ARG A 85 3.76 -23.50 -9.05
N ASP A 86 4.30 -22.91 -10.10
CA ASP A 86 5.70 -22.97 -10.41
C ASP A 86 6.50 -22.03 -9.51
N LEU A 87 7.33 -22.62 -8.61
CA LEU A 87 8.17 -21.88 -7.67
C LEU A 87 9.22 -21.02 -8.37
N SER A 88 9.66 -21.36 -9.59
CA SER A 88 10.67 -20.61 -10.33
C SER A 88 10.14 -19.26 -10.84
N GLU A 89 8.84 -19.16 -11.11
CA GLU A 89 8.18 -17.95 -11.60
C GLU A 89 8.05 -16.85 -10.53
N GLN A 90 8.14 -17.20 -9.23
CA GLN A 90 8.04 -16.28 -8.10
C GLN A 90 9.34 -16.18 -7.29
N LEU A 91 10.48 -16.40 -7.94
CA LEU A 91 11.78 -16.28 -7.30
C LEU A 91 12.06 -14.82 -6.92
N SER A 92 12.28 -14.56 -5.64
CA SER A 92 12.32 -13.23 -5.01
C SER A 92 13.68 -12.98 -4.35
N PRO A 93 14.74 -12.64 -5.15
CA PRO A 93 16.03 -12.24 -4.62
C PRO A 93 15.96 -10.87 -3.95
N ARG A 94 16.72 -10.69 -2.87
CA ARG A 94 16.78 -9.45 -2.10
C ARG A 94 18.20 -9.22 -1.60
N LEU A 95 18.64 -7.97 -1.65
CA LEU A 95 19.90 -7.50 -1.12
C LEU A 95 19.65 -6.23 -0.31
N SER A 96 20.23 -6.12 0.86
CA SER A 96 20.30 -4.86 1.62
C SER A 96 21.67 -4.67 2.23
N VAL A 97 22.09 -3.43 2.30
CA VAL A 97 23.39 -3.02 2.86
C VAL A 97 23.18 -1.79 3.72
N SER A 98 23.85 -1.72 4.86
CA SER A 98 23.92 -0.53 5.72
C SER A 98 25.36 -0.30 6.13
N TYR A 99 25.76 0.98 6.10
CA TYR A 99 27.09 1.39 6.50
C TYR A 99 27.05 2.64 7.38
N GLN A 100 27.72 2.60 8.51
CA GLN A 100 27.89 3.75 9.41
C GLN A 100 28.98 4.67 8.90
N LEU A 101 28.60 5.79 8.27
CA LEU A 101 29.53 6.80 7.74
C LEU A 101 30.29 7.53 8.84
N SER A 102 29.58 7.87 9.92
CA SER A 102 30.14 8.49 11.13
C SER A 102 29.26 8.15 12.32
N LYS A 103 29.64 8.54 13.54
CA LYS A 103 28.87 8.24 14.74
C LYS A 103 27.42 8.72 14.59
N GLY A 104 26.48 7.78 14.63
CA GLY A 104 25.05 8.03 14.49
C GLY A 104 24.55 8.29 13.07
N LEU A 105 25.43 8.36 12.06
CA LEU A 105 25.03 8.57 10.65
C LEU A 105 25.19 7.29 9.85
N PHE A 106 24.07 6.78 9.30
CA PHE A 106 24.00 5.54 8.53
C PHE A 106 23.52 5.81 7.11
N LEU A 107 24.21 5.22 6.15
CA LEU A 107 23.76 5.09 4.77
C LEU A 107 23.25 3.66 4.54
N SER A 108 22.05 3.52 3.99
CA SER A 108 21.47 2.24 3.69
C SER A 108 21.02 2.17 2.23
N GLY A 109 21.02 0.96 1.68
CA GLY A 109 20.51 0.70 0.35
C GLY A 109 19.91 -0.70 0.27
N SER A 110 18.84 -0.85 -0.50
CA SER A 110 18.24 -2.15 -0.75
C SER A 110 17.71 -2.27 -2.16
N ILE A 111 17.77 -3.49 -2.68
CA ILE A 111 17.13 -3.87 -3.94
C ILE A 111 16.50 -5.25 -3.76
N GLY A 112 15.30 -5.44 -4.31
CA GLY A 112 14.64 -6.73 -4.24
C GLY A 112 13.52 -6.87 -5.25
N LEU A 113 13.24 -8.12 -5.58
CA LEU A 113 12.08 -8.52 -6.36
C LEU A 113 11.05 -9.14 -5.42
N TYR A 114 9.80 -8.73 -5.54
CA TYR A 114 8.71 -9.18 -4.66
C TYR A 114 7.52 -9.60 -5.50
N TYR A 115 6.78 -10.59 -5.01
CA TYR A 115 5.57 -11.08 -5.65
C TYR A 115 4.38 -11.00 -4.71
N GLN A 116 3.22 -10.69 -5.27
CA GLN A 116 1.96 -10.62 -4.55
C GLN A 116 0.84 -11.28 -5.34
N LEU A 117 0.02 -12.06 -4.66
CA LEU A 117 -1.18 -12.64 -5.25
C LEU A 117 -2.17 -11.53 -5.62
N PRO A 118 -2.81 -11.55 -6.81
CA PRO A 118 -3.94 -10.69 -7.13
C PRO A 118 -5.09 -10.84 -6.13
N ALA A 119 -5.95 -9.82 -6.05
CA ALA A 119 -7.09 -9.85 -5.13
C ALA A 119 -8.03 -11.03 -5.42
N TYR A 120 -8.57 -11.64 -4.37
CA TYR A 120 -9.48 -12.78 -4.48
C TYR A 120 -10.75 -12.47 -5.29
N THR A 121 -11.19 -11.21 -5.33
CA THR A 121 -12.29 -10.76 -6.20
C THR A 121 -12.00 -11.03 -7.67
N MET A 122 -10.76 -10.78 -8.11
CA MET A 122 -10.32 -11.06 -9.49
C MET A 122 -10.15 -12.54 -9.74
N LEU A 123 -9.55 -13.27 -8.79
CA LEU A 123 -9.40 -14.73 -8.89
C LEU A 123 -10.75 -15.45 -8.94
N GLY A 124 -11.74 -14.93 -8.21
CA GLY A 124 -13.08 -15.52 -8.08
C GLY A 124 -14.09 -15.07 -9.11
N PHE A 125 -13.75 -14.21 -10.06
CA PHE A 125 -14.68 -13.75 -11.08
C PHE A 125 -15.11 -14.89 -12.00
N LYS A 126 -16.42 -15.03 -12.17
CA LYS A 126 -17.06 -16.02 -13.04
C LYS A 126 -17.91 -15.34 -14.10
N ASP A 127 -17.96 -15.96 -15.27
CA ASP A 127 -18.89 -15.61 -16.32
C ASP A 127 -20.31 -16.17 -16.05
N ASN A 128 -21.22 -15.92 -16.98
CA ASN A 128 -22.60 -16.40 -16.91
C ASN A 128 -22.71 -17.93 -17.02
N ASN A 129 -21.66 -18.62 -17.48
CA ASN A 129 -21.58 -20.09 -17.55
C ASN A 129 -21.04 -20.71 -16.24
N GLY A 130 -20.62 -19.85 -15.29
CA GLY A 130 -20.04 -20.28 -14.02
C GLY A 130 -18.56 -20.61 -14.06
N GLU A 131 -17.85 -20.31 -15.16
CA GLU A 131 -16.43 -20.58 -15.32
C GLU A 131 -15.57 -19.45 -14.73
N LEU A 132 -14.43 -19.80 -14.13
CA LEU A 132 -13.43 -18.86 -13.61
C LEU A 132 -12.65 -18.22 -14.76
N VAL A 133 -13.12 -17.08 -15.24
CA VAL A 133 -12.60 -16.39 -16.43
C VAL A 133 -11.11 -16.03 -16.31
N ASN A 134 -10.68 -15.62 -15.13
CA ASN A 134 -9.34 -15.08 -14.91
C ASN A 134 -8.30 -16.15 -14.56
N LYS A 135 -8.68 -17.44 -14.49
CA LYS A 135 -7.82 -18.51 -13.99
C LYS A 135 -6.54 -18.71 -14.81
N THR A 136 -6.61 -18.52 -16.11
CA THR A 136 -5.48 -18.67 -17.03
C THR A 136 -4.75 -17.37 -17.33
N ASN A 137 -5.39 -16.22 -17.03
CA ASN A 137 -4.88 -14.89 -17.41
C ASN A 137 -4.19 -14.15 -16.27
N LEU A 138 -4.38 -14.63 -15.03
CA LEU A 138 -3.78 -14.01 -13.85
C LEU A 138 -2.53 -14.76 -13.41
N ARG A 139 -1.50 -13.97 -13.07
CA ARG A 139 -0.24 -14.38 -12.48
C ARG A 139 0.00 -13.61 -11.17
N PHE A 140 1.00 -14.00 -10.41
CA PHE A 140 1.49 -13.15 -9.34
C PHE A 140 1.93 -11.79 -9.91
N MET A 141 1.45 -10.72 -9.31
CA MET A 141 1.98 -9.37 -9.55
C MET A 141 3.42 -9.32 -9.06
N SER A 142 4.31 -8.64 -9.78
CA SER A 142 5.71 -8.47 -9.36
C SER A 142 6.07 -7.00 -9.19
N VAL A 143 7.01 -6.73 -8.29
CA VAL A 143 7.59 -5.40 -8.10
C VAL A 143 9.09 -5.50 -7.85
N SER A 144 9.87 -4.81 -8.66
CA SER A 144 11.28 -4.52 -8.39
C SER A 144 11.36 -3.23 -7.58
N GLN A 145 11.86 -3.31 -6.34
CA GLN A 145 11.97 -2.17 -5.43
C GLN A 145 13.44 -1.85 -5.18
N LYS A 146 13.77 -0.55 -5.20
CA LYS A 146 15.09 0.00 -4.93
C LYS A 146 14.93 1.15 -3.94
N ASN A 147 15.68 1.12 -2.85
CA ASN A 147 15.67 2.15 -1.82
C ASN A 147 17.11 2.59 -1.53
N VAL A 148 17.26 3.88 -1.24
CA VAL A 148 18.49 4.47 -0.68
C VAL A 148 18.08 5.42 0.43
N GLY A 149 18.65 5.23 1.62
CA GLY A 149 18.29 6.00 2.80
C GLY A 149 19.51 6.50 3.56
N LEU A 150 19.34 7.65 4.17
CA LEU A 150 20.26 8.24 5.13
C LEU A 150 19.51 8.40 6.46
N SER A 151 20.06 7.85 7.53
CA SER A 151 19.53 7.98 8.90
C SER A 151 20.59 8.60 9.79
N TRP A 152 20.22 9.67 10.50
CA TRP A 152 21.12 10.38 11.37
C TRP A 152 20.56 10.53 12.78
N GLN A 153 21.11 9.75 13.69
CA GLN A 153 20.91 9.91 15.12
C GLN A 153 21.90 10.97 15.65
N ILE A 154 21.49 12.25 15.61
CA ILE A 154 22.32 13.39 16.00
C ILE A 154 22.75 13.24 17.46
N ASN A 155 21.82 12.81 18.31
CA ASN A 155 22.04 12.49 19.72
C ASN A 155 20.89 11.56 20.20
N ASN A 156 20.85 11.25 21.48
CA ASN A 156 19.81 10.40 22.07
C ASN A 156 18.39 11.01 22.02
N GLN A 157 18.24 12.26 21.55
CA GLN A 157 16.97 12.97 21.53
C GLN A 157 16.47 13.26 20.11
N VAL A 158 17.36 13.30 19.11
CA VAL A 158 17.01 13.68 17.73
C VAL A 158 17.47 12.62 16.76
N GLU A 159 16.52 12.11 16.01
CA GLU A 159 16.72 11.22 14.87
C GLU A 159 16.07 11.82 13.62
N LEU A 160 16.83 11.91 12.55
CA LEU A 160 16.38 12.34 11.23
C LEU A 160 16.59 11.18 10.24
N SER A 161 15.67 10.96 9.32
CA SER A 161 15.92 10.11 8.18
C SER A 161 15.34 10.66 6.89
N ALA A 162 16.00 10.33 5.79
CA ALA A 162 15.53 10.59 4.44
C ALA A 162 15.75 9.33 3.61
N GLU A 163 14.72 8.86 2.92
CA GLU A 163 14.78 7.69 2.05
C GLU A 163 14.19 8.02 0.69
N GLY A 164 14.94 7.73 -0.38
CA GLY A 164 14.42 7.70 -1.75
C GLY A 164 14.04 6.29 -2.13
N PHE A 165 12.91 6.13 -2.78
CA PHE A 165 12.44 4.83 -3.27
C PHE A 165 12.00 4.88 -4.73
N TYR A 166 12.20 3.75 -5.41
CA TYR A 166 11.69 3.50 -6.75
C TYR A 166 11.17 2.07 -6.84
N LYS A 167 9.90 1.92 -7.22
CA LYS A 167 9.19 0.64 -7.43
C LYS A 167 8.76 0.55 -8.88
N ASP A 168 9.16 -0.53 -9.54
CA ASP A 168 8.78 -0.86 -10.91
C ASP A 168 7.90 -2.11 -10.87
N TYR A 169 6.63 -1.96 -11.26
CA TYR A 169 5.61 -2.99 -11.20
C TYR A 169 5.43 -3.65 -12.55
N ASP A 170 5.28 -4.96 -12.54
CA ASP A 170 4.95 -5.77 -13.72
C ASP A 170 3.88 -6.80 -13.38
N ARG A 171 3.23 -7.36 -14.40
CA ARG A 171 2.14 -8.34 -14.25
C ARG A 171 0.96 -7.79 -13.43
N ILE A 172 0.72 -6.48 -13.49
CA ILE A 172 -0.41 -5.85 -12.80
C ILE A 172 -1.70 -6.20 -13.55
N PRO A 173 -2.79 -6.54 -12.84
CA PRO A 173 -4.08 -6.82 -13.46
C PRO A 173 -4.58 -5.61 -14.27
N TYR A 174 -5.00 -5.90 -15.50
CA TYR A 174 -5.56 -4.96 -16.48
C TYR A 174 -6.99 -5.35 -16.82
N SER A 175 -7.92 -4.42 -16.72
CA SER A 175 -9.31 -4.64 -17.12
C SER A 175 -9.42 -4.80 -18.62
N ILE A 176 -9.88 -5.96 -19.07
CA ILE A 176 -10.16 -6.21 -20.50
C ILE A 176 -11.42 -5.46 -20.93
N VAL A 177 -12.34 -5.21 -20.00
CA VAL A 177 -13.63 -4.55 -20.26
C VAL A 177 -13.45 -3.04 -20.45
N ASP A 178 -12.74 -2.40 -19.51
CA ASP A 178 -12.65 -0.93 -19.48
C ASP A 178 -11.33 -0.40 -20.08
N GLY A 179 -10.38 -1.28 -20.39
CA GLY A 179 -9.10 -0.87 -20.97
C GLY A 179 -8.21 -0.09 -20.01
N ILE A 180 -8.25 -0.39 -18.69
CA ILE A 180 -7.58 0.37 -17.64
C ILE A 180 -6.88 -0.56 -16.67
N PRO A 181 -5.64 -0.24 -16.21
CA PRO A 181 -4.99 -0.97 -15.13
C PRO A 181 -5.83 -0.95 -13.85
N MET A 182 -6.02 -2.10 -13.21
CA MET A 182 -6.85 -2.22 -12.00
C MET A 182 -6.33 -1.36 -10.83
N ALA A 183 -5.04 -1.06 -10.80
CA ALA A 183 -4.43 -0.16 -9.81
C ALA A 183 -4.85 1.32 -9.98
N CYS A 184 -5.46 1.68 -11.11
CA CYS A 184 -5.99 3.02 -11.36
C CYS A 184 -7.47 3.15 -10.97
N LYS A 185 -8.17 2.03 -10.71
CA LYS A 185 -9.56 1.99 -10.26
C LYS A 185 -9.63 2.00 -8.72
N GLY A 186 -10.77 2.35 -8.16
CA GLY A 186 -11.05 2.24 -6.71
C GLY A 186 -11.31 3.55 -5.99
N ASN A 187 -11.39 4.67 -6.71
CA ASN A 187 -11.71 5.98 -6.10
C ASN A 187 -13.18 6.10 -5.66
N ASP A 188 -14.05 5.25 -6.21
CA ASP A 188 -15.51 5.25 -5.96
C ASP A 188 -15.93 4.30 -4.84
N TYR A 189 -14.98 3.76 -4.07
CA TYR A 189 -15.22 2.77 -3.01
C TYR A 189 -15.97 1.52 -3.47
N GLY A 190 -16.10 1.31 -4.77
CA GLY A 190 -16.71 0.14 -5.37
C GLY A 190 -15.84 -1.12 -5.22
N VAL A 191 -16.47 -2.29 -5.37
CA VAL A 191 -15.73 -3.56 -5.40
C VAL A 191 -14.96 -3.65 -6.70
N VAL A 192 -13.62 -3.66 -6.60
CA VAL A 192 -12.72 -3.79 -7.73
C VAL A 192 -12.44 -5.27 -8.01
N GLY A 193 -12.51 -5.68 -9.29
CA GLY A 193 -12.08 -7.00 -9.72
C GLY A 193 -13.20 -7.97 -10.12
N ASN A 194 -14.47 -7.57 -10.09
CA ASN A 194 -15.60 -8.39 -10.57
C ASN A 194 -15.71 -8.33 -12.11
N GLU A 195 -14.62 -8.55 -12.82
CA GLU A 195 -14.53 -8.43 -14.28
C GLU A 195 -13.40 -9.27 -14.85
N ALA A 196 -13.41 -9.44 -16.19
CA ALA A 196 -12.32 -10.10 -16.89
C ALA A 196 -11.06 -9.23 -16.88
N VAL A 197 -9.95 -9.82 -16.43
CA VAL A 197 -8.65 -9.15 -16.31
C VAL A 197 -7.51 -10.01 -16.84
N SER A 198 -6.41 -9.37 -17.23
CA SER A 198 -5.16 -10.02 -17.62
C SER A 198 -3.98 -9.42 -16.86
N SER A 199 -2.93 -10.18 -16.60
CA SER A 199 -1.70 -9.71 -15.93
C SER A 199 -0.72 -9.06 -16.91
N THR A 200 -1.15 -7.98 -17.59
CA THR A 200 -0.38 -7.31 -18.66
C THR A 200 0.07 -5.91 -18.32
N ALA A 201 -0.55 -5.25 -17.34
CA ALA A 201 -0.22 -3.87 -17.02
C ALA A 201 1.11 -3.75 -16.27
N GLN A 202 1.73 -2.61 -16.44
CA GLN A 202 2.97 -2.18 -15.80
C GLN A 202 2.75 -0.89 -15.03
N GLY A 203 3.59 -0.63 -14.04
CA GLY A 203 3.49 0.59 -13.26
C GLY A 203 4.79 1.01 -12.63
N ARG A 204 4.81 2.22 -12.11
CA ARG A 204 5.92 2.72 -11.31
C ARG A 204 5.42 3.57 -10.15
N SER A 205 6.12 3.50 -9.04
CA SER A 205 5.92 4.41 -7.92
C SER A 205 7.28 4.84 -7.40
N TYR A 206 7.48 6.14 -7.24
CA TYR A 206 8.74 6.69 -6.79
C TYR A 206 8.51 7.93 -5.94
N GLY A 207 9.44 8.19 -5.04
CA GLY A 207 9.31 9.32 -4.14
C GLY A 207 10.43 9.40 -3.12
N VAL A 208 10.24 10.31 -2.19
CA VAL A 208 11.12 10.52 -1.04
C VAL A 208 10.30 10.58 0.24
N GLU A 209 10.86 10.02 1.29
CA GLU A 209 10.28 10.03 2.63
C GLU A 209 11.25 10.72 3.60
N PHE A 210 10.72 11.60 4.44
CA PHE A 210 11.44 12.26 5.51
C PHE A 210 10.79 11.90 6.84
N MET A 211 11.60 11.62 7.85
CA MET A 211 11.12 11.38 9.20
C MET A 211 11.97 12.17 10.21
N LEU A 212 11.29 12.73 11.20
CA LEU A 212 11.89 13.38 12.35
C LEU A 212 11.30 12.74 13.61
N LYS A 213 12.17 12.32 14.53
CA LYS A 213 11.80 12.07 15.92
C LYS A 213 12.61 13.01 16.81
N TRP A 214 11.94 13.68 17.73
CA TRP A 214 12.57 14.60 18.64
C TRP A 214 11.98 14.50 20.05
N ILE A 215 12.83 14.16 21.00
CA ILE A 215 12.47 14.02 22.42
C ILE A 215 13.24 15.08 23.21
N VAL A 216 12.55 16.07 23.76
CA VAL A 216 13.16 17.16 24.51
C VAL A 216 12.95 16.96 26.00
N ALA A 217 14.04 16.74 26.74
CA ALA A 217 14.06 16.73 28.21
C ALA A 217 12.94 15.90 28.85
N GLN A 218 12.49 14.81 28.22
CA GLN A 218 11.36 13.96 28.62
C GLN A 218 10.02 14.70 28.70
N LYS A 219 9.96 15.94 28.28
CA LYS A 219 8.74 16.77 28.31
C LYS A 219 8.01 16.81 26.97
N LEU A 220 8.76 16.98 25.88
CA LEU A 220 8.19 17.02 24.54
C LEU A 220 8.64 15.77 23.77
N ASN A 221 7.67 15.07 23.18
CA ASN A 221 7.88 13.99 22.23
C ASN A 221 7.22 14.38 20.92
N LEU A 222 8.03 14.61 19.88
CA LEU A 222 7.56 14.99 18.53
C LEU A 222 7.96 13.90 17.53
N SER A 223 7.02 13.50 16.72
CA SER A 223 7.24 12.63 15.55
C SER A 223 6.61 13.25 14.33
N SER A 224 7.35 13.29 13.23
CA SER A 224 6.85 13.78 11.94
C SER A 224 7.30 12.88 10.81
N SER A 225 6.44 12.64 9.82
CA SER A 225 6.78 12.01 8.57
C SER A 225 6.16 12.77 7.41
N LEU A 226 6.94 12.94 6.35
CA LEU A 226 6.50 13.52 5.08
C LEU A 226 6.91 12.59 3.95
N THR A 227 5.95 12.11 3.18
CA THR A 227 6.16 11.35 1.95
C THR A 227 5.75 12.19 0.76
N LEU A 228 6.63 12.37 -0.20
CA LEU A 228 6.36 12.97 -1.51
C LEU A 228 6.52 11.89 -2.57
N PHE A 229 5.49 11.61 -3.35
CA PHE A 229 5.53 10.48 -4.26
C PHE A 229 4.65 10.66 -5.50
N LYS A 230 4.91 9.80 -6.49
CA LYS A 230 4.09 9.61 -7.68
C LYS A 230 3.86 8.11 -7.90
N SER A 231 2.62 7.73 -8.24
CA SER A 231 2.25 6.35 -8.56
C SER A 231 1.36 6.33 -9.80
N GLU A 232 1.80 5.61 -10.85
CA GLU A 232 1.14 5.59 -12.15
C GLU A 232 1.32 4.26 -12.86
N TYR A 233 0.35 3.89 -13.70
CA TYR A 233 0.31 2.61 -14.40
C TYR A 233 -0.07 2.79 -15.87
N ARG A 234 0.27 1.79 -16.69
CA ARG A 234 -0.07 1.71 -18.11
C ARG A 234 -0.25 0.25 -18.52
N ASN A 235 -0.92 -0.03 -19.62
CA ASN A 235 -1.04 -1.40 -20.09
C ASN A 235 0.26 -1.89 -20.76
N THR A 236 0.75 -1.16 -21.76
CA THR A 236 1.99 -1.50 -22.48
C THR A 236 3.01 -0.37 -22.40
N LYS A 237 4.24 -0.64 -22.84
CA LYS A 237 5.31 0.38 -22.89
C LYS A 237 4.97 1.58 -23.78
N ASN A 238 4.10 1.39 -24.74
CA ASN A 238 3.69 2.45 -25.70
C ASN A 238 2.50 3.28 -25.22
N ASP A 239 1.79 2.83 -24.19
CA ASP A 239 0.63 3.54 -23.66
C ASP A 239 1.06 4.66 -22.69
N PRO A 240 0.28 5.74 -22.60
CA PRO A 240 0.52 6.77 -21.60
C PRO A 240 0.33 6.22 -20.18
N TYR A 241 1.04 6.81 -19.23
CA TYR A 241 0.81 6.51 -17.81
C TYR A 241 -0.46 7.18 -17.31
N ILE A 242 -1.25 6.43 -16.56
CA ILE A 242 -2.46 6.87 -15.85
C ILE A 242 -2.13 6.89 -14.35
N ALA A 243 -2.50 7.95 -13.65
CA ALA A 243 -2.33 8.04 -12.21
C ALA A 243 -3.08 6.92 -11.49
N SER A 244 -2.46 6.27 -10.50
CA SER A 244 -3.16 5.31 -9.66
C SER A 244 -4.23 5.99 -8.82
N ALA A 245 -5.25 5.26 -8.41
CA ALA A 245 -6.30 5.76 -7.52
C ALA A 245 -5.75 6.38 -6.20
N TRP A 246 -4.54 6.02 -5.81
CA TRP A 246 -3.88 6.42 -4.56
C TRP A 246 -2.71 7.38 -4.76
N ASP A 247 -2.58 8.01 -5.94
CA ASP A 247 -1.52 8.98 -6.24
C ASP A 247 -1.82 10.35 -5.62
N ASN A 248 -1.83 10.42 -4.31
CA ASN A 248 -2.12 11.64 -3.55
C ASN A 248 -1.00 12.67 -3.58
N ARG A 249 0.15 12.37 -4.15
CA ARG A 249 1.34 13.23 -4.27
C ARG A 249 2.09 13.48 -2.98
N PHE A 250 1.41 13.73 -1.88
CA PHE A 250 2.04 13.87 -0.57
C PHE A 250 1.16 13.34 0.55
N ILE A 251 1.84 12.89 1.61
CA ILE A 251 1.24 12.52 2.89
C ILE A 251 2.13 13.12 3.98
N LEU A 252 1.53 13.93 4.85
CA LEU A 252 2.17 14.51 6.03
C LEU A 252 1.47 13.99 7.27
N ASN A 253 2.24 13.46 8.22
CA ASN A 253 1.77 13.17 9.56
C ASN A 253 2.74 13.81 10.56
N MET A 254 2.21 14.59 11.50
CA MET A 254 2.94 15.13 12.62
C MET A 254 2.18 14.86 13.90
N SER A 255 2.86 14.40 14.93
CA SER A 255 2.26 14.24 16.25
C SER A 255 3.24 14.70 17.32
N GLY A 256 2.71 15.37 18.33
CA GLY A 256 3.50 15.82 19.45
C GLY A 256 2.73 15.70 20.75
N THR A 257 3.44 15.34 21.81
CA THR A 257 2.89 15.31 23.18
C THR A 257 3.80 16.08 24.11
N TYR A 258 3.23 17.00 24.86
CA TYR A 258 3.94 17.78 25.87
C TYR A 258 3.47 17.40 27.27
N ASN A 259 4.39 16.92 28.09
CA ASN A 259 4.15 16.53 29.47
C ASN A 259 4.25 17.75 30.40
N LEU A 260 3.15 18.07 31.05
CA LEU A 260 3.01 19.15 32.01
C LEU A 260 3.18 18.65 33.46
N PRO A 261 3.46 19.56 34.41
CA PRO A 261 3.50 19.20 35.84
C PRO A 261 2.19 18.54 36.30
N ARG A 262 2.28 17.77 37.40
CA ARG A 262 1.14 17.11 38.04
C ARG A 262 0.43 16.08 37.14
N ASN A 263 1.18 15.39 36.26
CA ASN A 263 0.68 14.32 35.38
C ASN A 263 -0.42 14.79 34.41
N TRP A 264 -0.35 16.00 33.93
CA TRP A 264 -1.07 16.44 32.74
C TRP A 264 -0.23 16.21 31.49
N SER A 265 -0.85 15.92 30.37
CA SER A 265 -0.23 16.00 29.06
C SER A 265 -1.18 16.58 28.03
N ILE A 266 -0.61 17.28 27.06
CA ILE A 266 -1.30 17.83 25.91
C ILE A 266 -0.68 17.22 24.68
N GLY A 267 -1.51 16.62 23.83
CA GLY A 267 -1.15 16.08 22.54
C GLY A 267 -1.80 16.84 21.40
N ALA A 268 -1.10 16.93 20.28
CA ALA A 268 -1.67 17.38 19.02
C ALA A 268 -1.20 16.47 17.88
N LYS A 269 -2.06 16.24 16.89
CA LYS A 269 -1.76 15.51 15.68
C LYS A 269 -2.25 16.29 14.47
N ILE A 270 -1.40 16.45 13.48
CA ILE A 270 -1.72 17.01 12.17
C ILE A 270 -1.57 15.89 11.16
N SER A 271 -2.61 15.66 10.37
CA SER A 271 -2.58 14.78 9.20
C SER A 271 -2.96 15.58 7.98
N ALA A 272 -2.17 15.51 6.92
CA ALA A 272 -2.50 16.13 5.64
C ALA A 272 -2.19 15.18 4.49
N ILE A 273 -3.08 15.14 3.51
CA ILE A 273 -2.97 14.29 2.33
C ILE A 273 -3.35 15.10 1.09
N GLY A 274 -2.57 14.94 0.04
CA GLY A 274 -2.86 15.57 -1.25
C GLY A 274 -4.11 14.99 -1.90
N GLY A 275 -4.68 15.73 -2.84
CA GLY A 275 -5.89 15.33 -3.55
C GLY A 275 -5.69 14.04 -4.36
N ALA A 276 -6.59 13.07 -4.17
CA ALA A 276 -6.64 11.87 -4.98
C ALA A 276 -7.01 12.21 -6.44
N PRO A 277 -6.48 11.50 -7.43
CA PRO A 277 -6.91 11.68 -8.81
C PRO A 277 -8.36 11.19 -8.98
N TYR A 278 -9.11 11.84 -9.84
CA TYR A 278 -10.44 11.42 -10.22
C TYR A 278 -10.69 11.62 -11.72
N THR A 279 -11.71 10.94 -12.22
CA THR A 279 -12.18 11.06 -13.61
C THR A 279 -13.31 12.07 -13.67
N PRO A 280 -13.21 13.14 -14.46
CA PRO A 280 -14.29 14.12 -14.59
C PRO A 280 -15.53 13.50 -15.26
N TYR A 281 -16.67 14.13 -15.06
CA TYR A 281 -17.90 13.70 -15.70
C TYR A 281 -17.96 14.14 -17.17
N ASP A 282 -18.51 13.26 -18.00
CA ASP A 282 -18.96 13.60 -19.34
C ASP A 282 -20.27 14.38 -19.25
N VAL A 283 -20.17 15.71 -19.20
CA VAL A 283 -21.31 16.61 -19.01
C VAL A 283 -22.31 16.47 -20.15
N GLN A 284 -21.84 16.31 -21.40
CA GLN A 284 -22.73 16.18 -22.56
C GLN A 284 -23.58 14.92 -22.47
N LYS A 285 -22.95 13.77 -22.15
CA LYS A 285 -23.64 12.51 -22.00
C LYS A 285 -24.53 12.51 -20.76
N SER A 286 -24.05 13.05 -19.65
CA SER A 286 -24.78 13.11 -18.39
C SER A 286 -26.02 14.02 -18.42
N SER A 287 -26.05 15.03 -19.31
CA SER A 287 -27.21 15.93 -19.49
C SER A 287 -28.35 15.32 -20.31
N LEU A 288 -28.15 14.16 -20.95
CA LEU A 288 -29.20 13.50 -21.73
C LEU A 288 -30.17 12.77 -20.78
N VAL A 289 -31.47 13.06 -20.88
CA VAL A 289 -32.52 12.42 -20.08
C VAL A 289 -32.44 10.90 -20.20
N THR A 290 -32.32 10.37 -21.41
CA THR A 290 -32.23 8.92 -21.68
C THR A 290 -31.01 8.27 -21.05
N ALA A 291 -29.88 8.98 -20.96
CA ALA A 291 -28.68 8.50 -20.33
C ALA A 291 -28.84 8.49 -18.79
N TRP A 292 -29.43 9.55 -18.23
CA TRP A 292 -29.74 9.64 -16.80
C TRP A 292 -30.73 8.57 -16.37
N ASP A 293 -31.80 8.36 -17.13
CA ASP A 293 -32.82 7.33 -16.84
C ASP A 293 -32.22 5.90 -16.81
N ALA A 294 -31.14 5.68 -17.59
CA ALA A 294 -30.52 4.36 -17.68
C ALA A 294 -29.73 3.97 -16.40
N GLN A 295 -29.10 4.93 -15.70
CA GLN A 295 -28.27 4.60 -14.54
C GLN A 295 -28.47 5.50 -13.31
N ALA A 296 -29.29 6.55 -13.39
CA ALA A 296 -29.61 7.49 -12.33
C ALA A 296 -28.36 8.13 -11.66
N LYS A 297 -27.28 8.26 -12.42
CA LYS A 297 -26.01 8.90 -12.01
C LYS A 297 -25.27 9.47 -13.21
N PRO A 298 -24.36 10.44 -13.03
CA PRO A 298 -23.55 10.97 -14.14
C PRO A 298 -22.63 9.91 -14.75
N TYR A 299 -22.23 10.14 -15.98
CA TYR A 299 -21.26 9.32 -16.71
C TYR A 299 -19.86 9.93 -16.58
N TYR A 300 -18.87 9.09 -16.37
CA TYR A 300 -17.47 9.51 -16.39
C TYR A 300 -16.95 9.67 -17.83
N ASP A 301 -16.11 10.67 -18.03
CA ASP A 301 -15.32 10.82 -19.26
C ASP A 301 -14.09 9.92 -19.22
N TYR A 302 -14.23 8.68 -19.66
CA TYR A 302 -13.12 7.70 -19.64
C TYR A 302 -11.93 8.10 -20.54
N SER A 303 -12.09 9.09 -21.46
CA SER A 303 -10.94 9.62 -22.19
C SER A 303 -10.00 10.45 -21.31
N LYS A 304 -10.50 10.93 -20.16
CA LYS A 304 -9.77 11.71 -19.15
C LYS A 304 -9.65 10.95 -17.82
N PHE A 305 -9.42 9.66 -17.89
CA PHE A 305 -9.39 8.82 -16.69
C PHE A 305 -8.29 9.25 -15.73
N ASN A 306 -8.66 9.59 -14.47
CA ASN A 306 -7.77 10.06 -13.41
C ASN A 306 -6.89 11.27 -13.78
N THR A 307 -7.37 12.18 -14.64
CA THR A 307 -6.62 13.39 -15.02
C THR A 307 -6.79 14.56 -14.06
N GLU A 308 -7.93 14.65 -13.42
CA GLU A 308 -8.24 15.70 -12.45
C GLU A 308 -7.84 15.28 -11.04
N ARG A 309 -7.78 16.25 -10.10
CA ARG A 309 -7.44 16.00 -8.69
C ARG A 309 -8.40 16.69 -7.77
N ALA A 310 -8.82 15.96 -6.74
CA ALA A 310 -9.57 16.51 -5.63
C ALA A 310 -8.72 17.53 -4.83
N ASP A 311 -9.36 18.32 -4.00
CA ASP A 311 -8.68 19.19 -3.06
C ASP A 311 -7.85 18.36 -2.04
N HIS A 312 -6.81 18.96 -1.50
CA HIS A 312 -6.08 18.36 -0.39
C HIS A 312 -6.94 18.37 0.88
N PHE A 313 -6.73 17.37 1.71
CA PHE A 313 -7.37 17.27 3.02
C PHE A 313 -6.33 17.45 4.13
N ALA A 314 -6.66 18.21 5.15
CA ALA A 314 -5.83 18.37 6.35
C ALA A 314 -6.71 18.45 7.60
N GLU A 315 -6.32 17.74 8.65
CA GLU A 315 -7.00 17.74 9.94
C GLU A 315 -6.03 18.02 11.09
N LEU A 316 -6.55 18.62 12.15
CA LEU A 316 -5.86 18.81 13.42
C LEU A 316 -6.69 18.16 14.52
N ASP A 317 -6.06 17.24 15.25
CA ASP A 317 -6.59 16.60 16.45
C ASP A 317 -5.86 17.15 17.67
N VAL A 318 -6.58 17.35 18.77
CA VAL A 318 -6.02 17.81 20.04
C VAL A 318 -6.53 16.94 21.17
N ARG A 319 -5.61 16.52 22.04
CA ARG A 319 -5.90 15.67 23.18
C ARG A 319 -5.28 16.23 24.47
N VAL A 320 -6.04 16.16 25.54
CA VAL A 320 -5.58 16.51 26.89
C VAL A 320 -5.80 15.31 27.79
N ASP A 321 -4.75 14.89 28.49
CA ASP A 321 -4.79 13.76 29.42
C ASP A 321 -4.48 14.25 30.84
N LYS A 322 -5.10 13.59 31.82
CA LYS A 322 -4.80 13.73 33.24
C LYS A 322 -4.73 12.37 33.92
N THR A 323 -3.60 12.09 34.57
CA THR A 323 -3.41 10.84 35.31
C THR A 323 -3.34 11.09 36.81
N TYR A 324 -4.04 10.28 37.60
CA TYR A 324 -4.00 10.23 39.05
C TYR A 324 -3.44 8.88 39.50
N TYR A 325 -2.53 8.91 40.47
CA TYR A 325 -2.02 7.72 41.16
C TYR A 325 -2.63 7.67 42.55
N ILE A 326 -3.42 6.63 42.84
CA ILE A 326 -4.17 6.44 44.10
C ILE A 326 -3.73 5.09 44.70
N GLY A 327 -2.73 5.12 45.59
CA GLY A 327 -2.12 3.92 46.12
C GLY A 327 -1.52 3.05 45.01
N ARG A 328 -2.04 1.82 44.80
CA ARG A 328 -1.63 0.90 43.70
C ARG A 328 -2.41 1.07 42.40
N TYR A 329 -3.34 1.97 42.36
CA TYR A 329 -4.21 2.19 41.19
C TYR A 329 -3.75 3.41 40.41
N MET A 330 -3.92 3.36 39.10
CA MET A 330 -3.76 4.48 38.17
C MET A 330 -5.11 4.76 37.53
N LEU A 331 -5.56 6.01 37.61
CA LEU A 331 -6.81 6.48 37.01
C LEU A 331 -6.47 7.57 35.99
N GLY A 332 -6.82 7.35 34.73
CA GLY A 332 -6.61 8.29 33.62
C GLY A 332 -7.91 8.83 33.10
N PHE A 333 -7.95 10.16 32.88
CA PHE A 333 -9.01 10.85 32.15
C PHE A 333 -8.40 11.49 30.92
N TYR A 334 -9.13 11.50 29.83
CA TYR A 334 -8.72 12.22 28.63
C TYR A 334 -9.91 12.88 27.94
N LEU A 335 -9.61 13.96 27.25
CA LEU A 335 -10.47 14.62 26.28
C LEU A 335 -9.75 14.64 24.95
N ASP A 336 -10.38 14.07 23.93
CA ASP A 336 -9.84 13.99 22.56
C ASP A 336 -10.84 14.67 21.62
N VAL A 337 -10.39 15.70 20.93
CA VAL A 337 -11.17 16.45 19.95
C VAL A 337 -10.52 16.27 18.60
N GLN A 338 -11.17 15.52 17.72
CA GLN A 338 -10.70 15.21 16.39
C GLN A 338 -11.23 16.22 15.38
N ASN A 339 -10.41 16.47 14.35
CA ASN A 339 -10.73 17.38 13.26
C ASN A 339 -11.28 18.75 13.73
N ILE A 340 -10.56 19.39 14.67
CA ILE A 340 -10.94 20.69 15.24
C ILE A 340 -11.03 21.80 14.18
N THR A 341 -10.37 21.62 13.04
CA THR A 341 -10.43 22.50 11.87
C THR A 341 -11.74 22.41 11.11
N GLY A 342 -12.56 21.37 11.35
CA GLY A 342 -13.79 21.10 10.60
C GLY A 342 -13.56 20.81 9.12
N SER A 343 -12.36 20.32 8.77
CA SER A 343 -12.01 20.00 7.38
C SER A 343 -12.90 18.89 6.83
N LYS A 344 -13.27 19.01 5.56
CA LYS A 344 -14.09 18.03 4.85
C LYS A 344 -13.40 17.65 3.54
N PHE A 345 -13.53 16.39 3.15
CA PHE A 345 -13.28 16.01 1.78
C PHE A 345 -14.33 16.68 0.90
N LYS A 346 -13.89 17.41 -0.10
CA LYS A 346 -14.79 17.92 -1.13
C LYS A 346 -14.87 16.87 -2.23
N GLU A 347 -16.08 16.42 -2.51
CA GLU A 347 -16.33 15.68 -3.73
C GLU A 347 -16.13 16.64 -4.92
N PRO A 348 -15.54 16.15 -6.02
CA PRO A 348 -15.46 16.93 -7.25
C PRO A 348 -16.87 17.29 -7.74
N ASP A 349 -17.08 18.54 -8.13
CA ASP A 349 -18.32 19.04 -8.72
C ASP A 349 -18.58 18.44 -10.11
#